data_33c37791ec20cd122213200ea478c2bd
#
_entry.id   33c37791ec20cd122213200ea478c2bd
#
_cell.length_a   1.000
_cell.length_b   1.000
_cell.length_c   1.000
_cell.angle_alpha   90.00
_cell.angle_beta   90.00
_cell.angle_gamma   90.00
#
_symmetry.space_group_name_H-M   'P 1'
#
loop_
_entity.id
_entity.type
_entity.pdbx_description
1 polymer ?
#
loop_
_entity_poly.entity_id
_entity_poly.type
_entity_poly.pdbx_seq_one_letter_code
_entity_poly.pdbx_strand_id
1 'polypeptide(L)'
;MRIRVAIIEQDTGYLEKITNVFNTRYTEQVEIHAFTVMNRAIEFLQSNRVDMILVDEQIEMQLKMFPSKCNLAYLVDSMGIESVKGYPAICKFQKVNLIYKQILSIYSENSQSVSESHLNLGGSNVIAFMSPAGGTGTSSMAAACAMQCAGRGNNVLYLNLEKFGSSDAFFSGEGQFTMSDIIFALKGRKANLAMKLQSCVKKATCGVDFFSTSQTALDMLELDTDDIIQLIVDLKNAGTYQYVIMDMDFDLGECFKKLQTMLNGIVMVGDGSAVANRKLYLSLIHISEPTRPRL
;
A
#
# COMPACT_ATOMS: atom_id res chain seq x y z
N MET A 1 4.00 -7.33 -14.96
CA MET A 1 2.87 -6.87 -15.81
C MET A 1 3.06 -5.39 -16.07
N ARG A 2 2.91 -4.93 -17.32
CA ARG A 2 3.15 -3.54 -17.73
C ARG A 2 1.80 -2.88 -18.04
N ILE A 3 1.48 -1.77 -17.39
CA ILE A 3 0.23 -1.03 -17.59
C ILE A 3 0.39 -0.13 -18.82
N ARG A 4 -0.51 -0.26 -19.80
CA ARG A 4 -0.51 0.58 -21.02
C ARG A 4 -1.39 1.78 -20.79
N VAL A 5 -0.79 2.98 -20.79
CA VAL A 5 -1.44 4.24 -20.49
C VAL A 5 -1.41 5.13 -21.72
N ALA A 6 -2.57 5.59 -22.17
CA ALA A 6 -2.68 6.64 -23.19
C ALA A 6 -2.86 7.98 -22.47
N ILE A 7 -2.04 8.96 -22.81
CA ILE A 7 -2.12 10.33 -22.29
C ILE A 7 -2.54 11.25 -23.44
N ILE A 8 -3.63 11.99 -23.23
CA ILE A 8 -4.16 12.96 -24.20
C ILE A 8 -4.07 14.34 -23.55
N GLU A 9 -3.11 15.14 -24.01
CA GLU A 9 -2.75 16.43 -23.43
C GLU A 9 -2.29 17.40 -24.54
N GLN A 10 -2.80 18.63 -24.51
CA GLN A 10 -2.46 19.63 -25.52
C GLN A 10 -1.13 20.33 -25.25
N ASP A 11 -0.71 20.45 -24.00
CA ASP A 11 0.60 20.98 -23.64
C ASP A 11 1.71 19.98 -24.02
N THR A 12 2.34 20.24 -25.16
CA THR A 12 3.44 19.40 -25.67
C THR A 12 4.63 19.37 -24.73
N GLY A 13 4.92 20.49 -24.03
CA GLY A 13 6.04 20.57 -23.09
C GLY A 13 5.83 19.73 -21.82
N TYR A 14 4.61 19.69 -21.30
CA TYR A 14 4.24 18.79 -20.22
C TYR A 14 4.29 17.32 -20.69
N LEU A 15 3.68 17.05 -21.86
CA LEU A 15 3.57 15.70 -22.40
C LEU A 15 4.96 15.07 -22.64
N GLU A 16 5.90 15.82 -23.21
CA GLU A 16 7.28 15.36 -23.40
C GLU A 16 7.98 15.05 -22.09
N LYS A 17 7.86 15.95 -21.09
CA LYS A 17 8.50 15.76 -19.78
C LYS A 17 7.97 14.52 -19.05
N ILE A 18 6.65 14.37 -18.97
CA ILE A 18 6.05 13.24 -18.26
C ILE A 18 6.38 11.92 -18.95
N THR A 19 6.27 11.87 -20.28
CA THR A 19 6.60 10.69 -21.09
C THR A 19 8.06 10.27 -20.91
N ASN A 20 8.98 11.24 -20.92
CA ASN A 20 10.40 10.97 -20.74
C ASN A 20 10.69 10.38 -19.34
N VAL A 21 10.09 10.93 -18.28
CA VAL A 21 10.29 10.40 -16.92
C VAL A 21 9.71 8.99 -16.79
N PHE A 22 8.54 8.72 -17.33
CA PHE A 22 7.97 7.37 -17.30
C PHE A 22 8.82 6.37 -18.09
N ASN A 23 9.27 6.73 -19.27
CA ASN A 23 10.11 5.88 -20.10
C ASN A 23 11.53 5.67 -19.53
N THR A 24 11.97 6.52 -18.58
CA THR A 24 13.28 6.37 -17.95
C THR A 24 13.19 5.61 -16.62
N ARG A 25 12.20 5.92 -15.78
CA ARG A 25 12.13 5.43 -14.41
C ARG A 25 11.15 4.27 -14.21
N TYR A 26 10.14 4.13 -15.06
CA TYR A 26 9.03 3.18 -14.89
C TYR A 26 8.82 2.29 -16.13
N THR A 27 9.87 2.09 -16.91
CA THR A 27 9.84 1.36 -18.20
C THR A 27 9.28 -0.06 -18.08
N GLU A 28 9.55 -0.73 -16.96
CA GLU A 28 9.10 -2.10 -16.74
C GLU A 28 7.65 -2.17 -16.20
N GLN A 29 7.17 -1.07 -15.62
CA GLN A 29 5.86 -1.00 -14.97
C GLN A 29 4.78 -0.37 -15.85
N VAL A 30 5.15 0.66 -16.64
CA VAL A 30 4.20 1.45 -17.42
C VAL A 30 4.71 1.63 -18.84
N GLU A 31 3.79 1.58 -19.80
CA GLU A 31 4.01 1.92 -21.21
C GLU A 31 3.14 3.12 -21.57
N ILE A 32 3.77 4.23 -21.97
CA ILE A 32 3.08 5.47 -22.28
C ILE A 32 2.91 5.64 -23.79
N HIS A 33 1.68 5.94 -24.19
CA HIS A 33 1.31 6.40 -25.54
C HIS A 33 0.78 7.82 -25.43
N ALA A 34 1.50 8.79 -26.00
CA ALA A 34 1.23 10.22 -25.83
C ALA A 34 0.57 10.80 -27.09
N PHE A 35 -0.49 11.59 -26.90
CA PHE A 35 -1.27 12.19 -27.98
C PHE A 35 -1.57 13.66 -27.67
N THR A 36 -1.34 14.53 -28.66
CA THR A 36 -1.73 15.94 -28.60
C THR A 36 -3.08 16.21 -29.29
N VAL A 37 -3.54 15.26 -30.11
CA VAL A 37 -4.76 15.37 -30.91
C VAL A 37 -5.69 14.20 -30.61
N MET A 38 -6.93 14.50 -30.21
CA MET A 38 -7.93 13.52 -29.84
C MET A 38 -8.21 12.47 -30.92
N ASN A 39 -8.32 12.89 -32.20
CA ASN A 39 -8.64 11.95 -33.28
C ASN A 39 -7.57 10.86 -33.45
N ARG A 40 -6.29 11.21 -33.31
CA ARG A 40 -5.19 10.23 -33.36
C ARG A 40 -5.23 9.28 -32.16
N ALA A 41 -5.60 9.79 -31.00
CA ALA A 41 -5.79 8.94 -29.81
C ALA A 41 -6.93 7.93 -30.04
N ILE A 42 -8.07 8.36 -30.57
CA ILE A 42 -9.21 7.49 -30.87
C ILE A 42 -8.85 6.41 -31.87
N GLU A 43 -8.18 6.75 -32.98
CA GLU A 43 -7.70 5.77 -33.97
C GLU A 43 -6.78 4.73 -33.34
N PHE A 44 -5.86 5.16 -32.48
CA PHE A 44 -4.96 4.28 -31.77
C PHE A 44 -5.70 3.34 -30.81
N LEU A 45 -6.66 3.86 -30.05
CA LEU A 45 -7.46 3.10 -29.07
C LEU A 45 -8.38 2.07 -29.72
N GLN A 46 -8.80 2.27 -30.98
CA GLN A 46 -9.57 1.28 -31.74
C GLN A 46 -8.72 0.08 -32.18
N SER A 47 -7.43 0.29 -32.40
CA SER A 47 -6.53 -0.74 -32.94
C SER A 47 -5.63 -1.36 -31.88
N ASN A 48 -5.48 -0.73 -30.72
CA ASN A 48 -4.55 -1.14 -29.68
C ASN A 48 -5.28 -1.28 -28.34
N ARG A 49 -4.86 -2.28 -27.56
CA ARG A 49 -5.35 -2.44 -26.20
C ARG A 49 -4.63 -1.48 -25.27
N VAL A 50 -5.38 -0.64 -24.58
CA VAL A 50 -4.93 0.29 -23.55
C VAL A 50 -5.65 -0.04 -22.25
N ASP A 51 -4.94 0.03 -21.13
CA ASP A 51 -5.45 -0.33 -19.82
C ASP A 51 -5.97 0.90 -19.04
N MET A 52 -5.41 2.08 -19.36
CA MET A 52 -5.79 3.35 -18.74
C MET A 52 -5.65 4.53 -19.71
N ILE A 53 -6.57 5.48 -19.60
CA ILE A 53 -6.57 6.71 -20.39
C ILE A 53 -6.53 7.90 -19.43
N LEU A 54 -5.56 8.78 -19.63
CA LEU A 54 -5.44 10.06 -18.94
C LEU A 54 -5.77 11.18 -19.93
N VAL A 55 -6.73 12.03 -19.60
CA VAL A 55 -7.18 13.10 -20.49
C VAL A 55 -7.15 14.43 -19.76
N ASP A 56 -6.63 15.47 -20.38
CA ASP A 56 -6.71 16.83 -19.86
C ASP A 56 -8.17 17.27 -19.66
N GLU A 57 -8.47 17.90 -18.52
CA GLU A 57 -9.84 18.33 -18.17
C GLU A 57 -10.44 19.35 -19.14
N GLN A 58 -9.60 20.09 -19.87
CA GLN A 58 -10.02 21.10 -20.84
C GLN A 58 -10.43 20.46 -22.17
N ILE A 59 -10.12 19.19 -22.41
CA ILE A 59 -10.48 18.49 -23.62
C ILE A 59 -11.93 18.01 -23.52
N GLU A 60 -12.79 18.51 -24.41
CA GLU A 60 -14.14 17.99 -24.55
C GLU A 60 -14.12 16.57 -25.13
N MET A 61 -14.69 15.65 -24.37
CA MET A 61 -14.63 14.24 -24.67
C MET A 61 -16.01 13.63 -24.83
N GLN A 62 -16.25 12.90 -25.92
CA GLN A 62 -17.42 12.05 -26.06
C GLN A 62 -17.10 10.65 -25.53
N LEU A 63 -17.54 10.36 -24.31
CA LEU A 63 -17.29 9.08 -23.59
C LEU A 63 -17.65 7.83 -24.39
N LYS A 64 -18.61 7.94 -25.32
CA LYS A 64 -19.05 6.81 -26.18
C LYS A 64 -17.97 6.32 -27.18
N MET A 65 -16.91 7.09 -27.39
CA MET A 65 -15.83 6.76 -28.33
C MET A 65 -14.73 5.90 -27.71
N PHE A 66 -14.76 5.68 -26.38
CA PHE A 66 -13.72 4.94 -25.67
C PHE A 66 -14.16 3.50 -25.37
N PRO A 67 -13.20 2.54 -25.38
CA PRO A 67 -13.49 1.15 -25.01
C PRO A 67 -14.03 1.10 -23.57
N SER A 68 -15.15 0.41 -23.38
CA SER A 68 -15.82 0.28 -22.06
C SER A 68 -15.00 -0.43 -20.97
N LYS A 69 -13.86 -1.00 -21.32
CA LYS A 69 -12.97 -1.76 -20.43
C LYS A 69 -11.71 -0.97 -20.03
N CYS A 70 -11.54 0.27 -20.47
CA CYS A 70 -10.40 1.10 -20.08
C CYS A 70 -10.71 1.92 -18.84
N ASN A 71 -9.76 2.05 -17.94
CA ASN A 71 -9.83 2.99 -16.84
C ASN A 71 -9.64 4.41 -17.37
N LEU A 72 -10.47 5.33 -16.93
CA LEU A 72 -10.39 6.75 -17.31
C LEU A 72 -10.08 7.60 -16.10
N ALA A 73 -9.15 8.54 -16.24
CA ALA A 73 -8.93 9.62 -15.26
C ALA A 73 -8.65 10.95 -15.98
N TYR A 74 -8.98 12.04 -15.32
CA TYR A 74 -8.70 13.38 -15.83
C TYR A 74 -7.37 13.91 -15.28
N LEU A 75 -6.60 14.57 -16.14
CA LEU A 75 -5.46 15.38 -15.73
C LEU A 75 -5.96 16.80 -15.43
N VAL A 76 -5.69 17.28 -14.23
CA VAL A 76 -6.14 18.59 -13.73
C VAL A 76 -4.95 19.45 -13.31
N ASP A 77 -5.12 20.77 -13.41
CA ASP A 77 -4.06 21.72 -13.05
C ASP A 77 -4.00 22.00 -11.55
N SER A 78 -5.11 21.84 -10.83
CA SER A 78 -5.21 22.18 -9.42
C SER A 78 -5.12 20.97 -8.52
N MET A 79 -4.41 21.12 -7.38
CA MET A 79 -4.38 20.13 -6.32
C MET A 79 -5.72 20.11 -5.55
N GLY A 80 -6.07 18.95 -4.99
CA GLY A 80 -7.28 18.80 -4.17
C GLY A 80 -8.56 18.46 -4.94
N ILE A 81 -8.49 18.37 -6.27
CA ILE A 81 -9.60 17.87 -7.09
C ILE A 81 -9.48 16.35 -7.15
N GLU A 82 -10.42 15.64 -6.54
CA GLU A 82 -10.41 14.17 -6.50
C GLU A 82 -11.14 13.56 -7.69
N SER A 83 -12.12 14.24 -8.25
CA SER A 83 -12.89 13.75 -9.40
C SER A 83 -13.38 14.88 -10.31
N VAL A 84 -13.44 14.59 -11.61
CA VAL A 84 -14.02 15.45 -12.65
C VAL A 84 -15.05 14.63 -13.43
N LYS A 85 -16.26 15.14 -13.56
CA LYS A 85 -17.37 14.49 -14.29
C LYS A 85 -17.62 13.04 -13.82
N GLY A 86 -17.37 12.73 -12.54
CA GLY A 86 -17.54 11.39 -11.96
C GLY A 86 -16.39 10.42 -12.19
N TYR A 87 -15.29 10.85 -12.77
CA TYR A 87 -14.06 10.08 -12.96
C TYR A 87 -12.94 10.60 -12.07
N PRO A 88 -12.00 9.74 -11.63
CA PRO A 88 -10.85 10.15 -10.84
C PRO A 88 -10.06 11.28 -11.52
N ALA A 89 -9.50 12.18 -10.72
CA ALA A 89 -8.64 13.26 -11.20
C ALA A 89 -7.22 13.13 -10.67
N ILE A 90 -6.24 13.42 -11.51
CA ILE A 90 -4.81 13.39 -11.22
C ILE A 90 -4.22 14.78 -11.49
N CYS A 91 -3.66 15.43 -10.46
CA CYS A 91 -3.02 16.72 -10.65
C CYS A 91 -1.73 16.58 -11.50
N LYS A 92 -1.60 17.43 -12.54
CA LYS A 92 -0.42 17.47 -13.43
C LYS A 92 0.84 17.95 -12.71
N PHE A 93 0.70 18.95 -11.84
CA PHE A 93 1.80 19.68 -11.20
C PHE A 93 2.20 19.09 -9.85
N GLN A 94 2.45 17.79 -9.84
CA GLN A 94 2.97 17.05 -8.70
C GLN A 94 4.17 16.17 -9.10
N LYS A 95 4.84 15.57 -8.13
CA LYS A 95 5.96 14.65 -8.40
C LYS A 95 5.46 13.44 -9.20
N VAL A 96 6.21 13.02 -10.22
CA VAL A 96 5.81 11.91 -11.11
C VAL A 96 5.58 10.59 -10.34
N ASN A 97 6.31 10.36 -9.23
CA ASN A 97 6.05 9.20 -8.37
C ASN A 97 4.64 9.22 -7.75
N LEU A 98 4.07 10.38 -7.48
CA LEU A 98 2.69 10.50 -6.98
C LEU A 98 1.67 10.25 -8.10
N ILE A 99 1.94 10.76 -9.31
CA ILE A 99 1.14 10.44 -10.50
C ILE A 99 1.13 8.92 -10.74
N TYR A 100 2.31 8.29 -10.67
CA TYR A 100 2.44 6.85 -10.82
C TYR A 100 1.62 6.08 -9.76
N LYS A 101 1.67 6.49 -8.50
CA LYS A 101 0.86 5.87 -7.43
C LYS A 101 -0.64 6.00 -7.66
N GLN A 102 -1.09 7.15 -8.16
CA GLN A 102 -2.50 7.36 -8.50
C GLN A 102 -2.92 6.47 -9.70
N ILE A 103 -2.07 6.33 -10.72
CA ILE A 103 -2.28 5.39 -11.83
C ILE A 103 -2.45 3.97 -11.30
N LEU A 104 -1.56 3.51 -10.41
CA LEU A 104 -1.66 2.18 -9.80
C LEU A 104 -2.95 1.99 -8.99
N SER A 105 -3.32 2.99 -8.20
CA SER A 105 -4.55 2.94 -7.40
C SER A 105 -5.78 2.79 -8.28
N ILE A 106 -5.95 3.66 -9.28
CA ILE A 106 -7.10 3.63 -10.20
C ILE A 106 -7.14 2.32 -10.99
N TYR A 107 -5.98 1.84 -11.46
CA TYR A 107 -5.89 0.58 -12.17
C TYR A 107 -6.26 -0.62 -11.29
N SER A 108 -5.79 -0.65 -10.03
CA SER A 108 -6.08 -1.73 -9.08
C SER A 108 -7.56 -1.85 -8.73
N GLU A 109 -8.30 -0.74 -8.75
CA GLU A 109 -9.72 -0.70 -8.38
C GLU A 109 -10.63 -1.34 -9.43
N ASN A 110 -10.24 -1.30 -10.70
CA ASN A 110 -11.09 -1.69 -11.83
C ASN A 110 -10.62 -2.95 -12.57
N SER A 111 -9.42 -3.47 -12.29
CA SER A 111 -8.91 -4.64 -13.01
C SER A 111 -9.36 -5.95 -12.35
N GLN A 112 -9.96 -6.82 -13.15
CA GLN A 112 -10.37 -8.19 -12.77
C GLN A 112 -9.25 -9.22 -12.98
N SER A 113 -7.98 -8.82 -13.06
CA SER A 113 -6.90 -9.75 -13.34
C SER A 113 -6.47 -10.50 -12.08
N VAL A 114 -6.54 -11.80 -12.14
CA VAL A 114 -5.92 -12.74 -11.21
C VAL A 114 -4.41 -12.46 -11.22
N SER A 115 -3.87 -12.02 -10.10
CA SER A 115 -2.42 -11.90 -9.93
C SER A 115 -1.82 -13.31 -9.93
N GLU A 116 -1.10 -13.64 -11.01
CA GLU A 116 -0.12 -14.73 -10.93
C GLU A 116 0.95 -14.30 -9.91
N SER A 117 0.84 -14.84 -8.71
CA SER A 117 1.86 -14.69 -7.68
C SER A 117 3.14 -15.35 -8.20
N HIS A 118 4.11 -14.53 -8.58
CA HIS A 118 5.48 -14.99 -8.74
C HIS A 118 5.93 -15.51 -7.36
N LEU A 119 6.10 -16.82 -7.25
CA LEU A 119 6.73 -17.49 -6.12
C LEU A 119 8.19 -17.05 -6.05
N ASN A 120 8.43 -15.91 -5.41
CA ASN A 120 9.78 -15.57 -4.99
C ASN A 120 10.10 -16.41 -3.75
N LEU A 121 11.06 -17.32 -3.89
CA LEU A 121 11.54 -18.26 -2.86
C LEU A 121 12.29 -17.59 -1.68
N GLY A 122 12.34 -16.26 -1.62
CA GLY A 122 12.89 -15.48 -0.52
C GLY A 122 11.76 -14.79 0.24
N GLY A 123 11.11 -15.49 1.15
CA GLY A 123 10.03 -14.93 1.94
C GLY A 123 10.51 -13.80 2.86
N SER A 124 9.72 -12.72 2.98
CA SER A 124 9.94 -11.65 3.95
C SER A 124 9.99 -12.19 5.38
N ASN A 125 10.94 -11.71 6.18
CA ASN A 125 10.96 -11.97 7.62
C ASN A 125 9.95 -11.06 8.31
N VAL A 126 8.88 -11.62 8.85
CA VAL A 126 7.84 -10.88 9.58
C VAL A 126 8.12 -11.00 11.08
N ILE A 127 8.37 -9.86 11.72
CA ILE A 127 8.66 -9.77 13.16
C ILE A 127 7.61 -8.91 13.81
N ALA A 128 6.86 -9.47 14.75
CA ALA A 128 5.82 -8.76 15.49
C ALA A 128 6.38 -8.18 16.79
N PHE A 129 6.04 -6.93 17.06
CA PHE A 129 6.27 -6.23 18.31
C PHE A 129 4.96 -6.07 19.04
N MET A 130 4.91 -6.43 20.30
CA MET A 130 3.71 -6.33 21.13
C MET A 130 4.06 -6.24 22.61
N SER A 131 3.10 -5.78 23.42
CA SER A 131 3.24 -5.73 24.88
C SER A 131 1.91 -6.00 25.57
N PRO A 132 1.88 -6.84 26.62
CA PRO A 132 0.70 -7.01 27.44
C PRO A 132 0.42 -5.81 28.36
N ALA A 133 1.33 -4.83 28.39
CA ALA A 133 1.19 -3.61 29.18
C ALA A 133 1.28 -2.40 28.25
N GLY A 134 0.33 -1.48 28.32
CA GLY A 134 0.37 -0.22 27.58
C GLY A 134 1.48 0.68 28.08
N GLY A 135 1.99 1.55 27.19
CA GLY A 135 2.99 2.56 27.54
C GLY A 135 4.43 2.06 27.71
N THR A 136 4.72 0.81 27.37
CA THR A 136 6.06 0.20 27.49
C THR A 136 7.03 0.58 26.37
N GLY A 137 6.60 1.38 25.41
CA GLY A 137 7.43 1.81 24.26
C GLY A 137 7.47 0.80 23.12
N THR A 138 6.48 -0.07 22.97
CA THR A 138 6.41 -1.09 21.93
C THR A 138 6.57 -0.50 20.53
N SER A 139 5.74 0.50 20.19
CA SER A 139 5.77 1.16 18.88
C SER A 139 7.10 1.89 18.63
N SER A 140 7.68 2.51 19.66
CA SER A 140 9.01 3.13 19.59
C SER A 140 10.11 2.12 19.30
N MET A 141 10.05 0.94 19.94
CA MET A 141 11.00 -0.15 19.69
C MET A 141 10.84 -0.76 18.31
N ALA A 142 9.60 -0.96 17.84
CA ALA A 142 9.30 -1.43 16.50
C ALA A 142 9.83 -0.45 15.45
N ALA A 143 9.55 0.85 15.60
CA ALA A 143 10.03 1.89 14.71
C ALA A 143 11.56 1.97 14.69
N ALA A 144 12.21 1.94 15.86
CA ALA A 144 13.67 1.92 15.96
C ALA A 144 14.29 0.70 15.28
N CYS A 145 13.69 -0.49 15.46
CA CYS A 145 14.12 -1.70 14.78
C CYS A 145 14.01 -1.56 13.25
N ALA A 146 12.89 -1.02 12.75
CA ALA A 146 12.71 -0.78 11.32
C ALA A 146 13.79 0.18 10.77
N MET A 147 14.06 1.30 11.47
CA MET A 147 15.12 2.25 11.08
C MET A 147 16.49 1.59 11.07
N GLN A 148 16.80 0.78 12.09
CA GLN A 148 18.10 0.09 12.19
C GLN A 148 18.28 -0.93 11.06
N CYS A 149 17.23 -1.66 10.71
CA CYS A 149 17.28 -2.60 9.60
C CYS A 149 17.44 -1.88 8.25
N ALA A 150 16.71 -0.77 8.03
CA ALA A 150 16.84 0.05 6.83
C ALA A 150 18.23 0.70 6.73
N GLY A 151 18.79 1.19 7.85
CA GLY A 151 20.14 1.75 7.91
C GLY A 151 21.26 0.75 7.57
N ARG A 152 20.97 -0.55 7.61
CA ARG A 152 21.85 -1.63 7.13
C ARG A 152 21.67 -1.98 5.66
N GLY A 153 20.86 -1.23 4.92
CA GLY A 153 20.61 -1.43 3.50
C GLY A 153 19.52 -2.45 3.17
N ASN A 154 18.74 -2.90 4.15
CA ASN A 154 17.63 -3.81 3.89
C ASN A 154 16.39 -3.03 3.43
N ASN A 155 15.57 -3.68 2.59
CA ASN A 155 14.22 -3.21 2.28
C ASN A 155 13.28 -3.58 3.44
N VAL A 156 12.75 -2.56 4.12
CA VAL A 156 11.98 -2.74 5.35
C VAL A 156 10.63 -2.05 5.23
N LEU A 157 9.57 -2.77 5.58
CA LEU A 157 8.24 -2.23 5.79
C LEU A 157 7.94 -2.16 7.29
N TYR A 158 7.58 -0.98 7.78
CA TYR A 158 6.92 -0.83 9.07
C TYR A 158 5.41 -0.90 8.88
N LEU A 159 4.79 -1.91 9.47
CA LEU A 159 3.36 -2.20 9.38
C LEU A 159 2.72 -2.03 10.76
N ASN A 160 1.99 -0.93 10.95
CA ASN A 160 1.24 -0.71 12.17
C ASN A 160 -0.18 -1.29 12.01
N LEU A 161 -0.54 -2.22 12.91
CA LEU A 161 -1.84 -2.86 13.00
C LEU A 161 -2.54 -2.60 14.35
N GLU A 162 -2.04 -1.62 15.12
CA GLU A 162 -2.71 -1.18 16.34
C GLU A 162 -4.05 -0.51 16.00
N LYS A 163 -5.07 -0.73 16.80
CA LYS A 163 -6.39 -0.09 16.65
C LYS A 163 -6.32 1.43 16.67
N PHE A 164 -5.38 1.97 17.44
CA PHE A 164 -5.10 3.40 17.55
C PHE A 164 -3.66 3.69 17.14
N GLY A 165 -3.26 3.13 16.02
CA GLY A 165 -1.91 3.25 15.50
C GLY A 165 -1.54 4.68 15.12
N SER A 166 -0.24 4.96 15.12
CA SER A 166 0.32 6.28 14.85
C SER A 166 1.62 6.21 14.06
N SER A 167 1.61 5.53 12.91
CA SER A 167 2.78 5.41 12.02
C SER A 167 3.39 6.78 11.69
N ASP A 168 2.55 7.79 11.46
CA ASP A 168 2.94 9.15 11.11
C ASP A 168 3.62 9.92 12.25
N ALA A 169 3.60 9.39 13.48
CA ALA A 169 4.37 9.93 14.61
C ALA A 169 5.87 9.56 14.51
N PHE A 170 6.20 8.48 13.84
CA PHE A 170 7.58 7.97 13.69
C PHE A 170 8.16 8.27 12.31
N PHE A 171 7.32 8.26 11.28
CA PHE A 171 7.74 8.35 9.89
C PHE A 171 6.96 9.41 9.15
N SER A 172 7.63 10.13 8.26
CA SER A 172 7.00 11.06 7.33
C SER A 172 7.38 10.68 5.89
N GLY A 173 6.42 10.74 4.99
CA GLY A 173 6.61 10.41 3.58
C GLY A 173 5.52 10.99 2.71
N GLU A 174 5.77 11.05 1.41
CA GLU A 174 4.86 11.65 0.44
C GLU A 174 3.85 10.61 -0.08
N GLY A 175 2.62 11.03 -0.23
CA GLY A 175 1.50 10.24 -0.79
C GLY A 175 0.20 10.57 -0.09
N GLN A 176 -0.91 10.46 -0.83
CA GLN A 176 -2.25 10.78 -0.32
C GLN A 176 -2.96 9.58 0.32
N PHE A 177 -2.54 8.36 -0.07
CA PHE A 177 -3.18 7.13 0.42
C PHE A 177 -2.72 6.77 1.84
N THR A 178 -3.62 6.12 2.56
CA THR A 178 -3.46 5.74 3.97
C THR A 178 -3.80 4.26 4.17
N MET A 179 -3.73 3.78 5.41
CA MET A 179 -4.17 2.44 5.76
C MET A 179 -5.67 2.22 5.49
N SER A 180 -6.51 3.28 5.55
CA SER A 180 -7.94 3.21 5.18
C SER A 180 -8.15 2.68 3.76
N ASP A 181 -7.32 3.12 2.81
CA ASP A 181 -7.39 2.68 1.41
C ASP A 181 -7.07 1.19 1.24
N ILE A 182 -6.14 0.68 2.05
CA ILE A 182 -5.77 -0.73 2.07
C ILE A 182 -6.91 -1.56 2.65
N ILE A 183 -7.49 -1.11 3.77
CA ILE A 183 -8.63 -1.76 4.42
C ILE A 183 -9.81 -1.86 3.47
N PHE A 184 -10.13 -0.76 2.80
CA PHE A 184 -11.19 -0.75 1.79
C PHE A 184 -10.94 -1.76 0.66
N ALA A 185 -9.70 -1.88 0.20
CA ALA A 185 -9.34 -2.85 -0.85
C ALA A 185 -9.43 -4.31 -0.36
N LEU A 186 -9.01 -4.59 0.88
CA LEU A 186 -9.13 -5.89 1.53
C LEU A 186 -10.59 -6.30 1.65
N LYS A 187 -11.44 -5.44 2.21
CA LYS A 187 -12.89 -5.68 2.36
C LYS A 187 -13.60 -5.86 1.02
N GLY A 188 -13.20 -5.10 0.01
CA GLY A 188 -13.72 -5.21 -1.35
C GLY A 188 -13.27 -6.48 -2.10
N ARG A 189 -12.39 -7.32 -1.52
CA ARG A 189 -11.78 -8.51 -2.14
C ARG A 189 -11.29 -8.22 -3.56
N LYS A 190 -10.68 -7.05 -3.75
CA LYS A 190 -10.23 -6.60 -5.07
C LYS A 190 -9.03 -7.41 -5.54
N ALA A 191 -9.04 -7.77 -6.81
CA ALA A 191 -8.12 -8.72 -7.41
C ALA A 191 -6.63 -8.29 -7.43
N ASN A 192 -6.31 -7.01 -7.19
CA ASN A 192 -4.95 -6.45 -7.27
C ASN A 192 -4.49 -5.77 -6.00
N LEU A 193 -4.61 -6.46 -4.86
CA LEU A 193 -4.17 -5.92 -3.58
C LEU A 193 -2.67 -5.53 -3.61
N ALA A 194 -1.82 -6.30 -4.28
CA ALA A 194 -0.40 -5.99 -4.39
C ALA A 194 -0.13 -4.60 -5.03
N MET A 195 -0.87 -4.24 -6.09
CA MET A 195 -0.75 -2.92 -6.70
C MET A 195 -1.30 -1.81 -5.79
N LYS A 196 -2.40 -2.09 -5.08
CA LYS A 196 -2.94 -1.14 -4.10
C LYS A 196 -1.94 -0.90 -2.97
N LEU A 197 -1.33 -1.93 -2.42
CA LEU A 197 -0.27 -1.81 -1.43
C LEU A 197 0.89 -0.95 -1.94
N GLN A 198 1.34 -1.20 -3.17
CA GLN A 198 2.39 -0.39 -3.80
C GLN A 198 1.98 1.07 -4.00
N SER A 199 0.71 1.36 -4.26
CA SER A 199 0.21 2.74 -4.37
C SER A 199 0.16 3.46 -3.03
N CYS A 200 -0.15 2.74 -1.94
CA CYS A 200 -0.33 3.30 -0.60
C CYS A 200 0.99 3.46 0.18
N VAL A 201 2.02 2.67 -0.17
CA VAL A 201 3.29 2.71 0.56
C VAL A 201 3.94 4.10 0.46
N LYS A 202 4.41 4.62 1.60
CA LYS A 202 5.22 5.84 1.69
C LYS A 202 6.64 5.47 2.07
N LYS A 203 7.62 6.26 1.63
CA LYS A 203 9.02 6.06 1.98
C LYS A 203 9.51 7.19 2.86
N ALA A 204 9.97 6.87 4.05
CA ALA A 204 10.58 7.81 4.97
C ALA A 204 12.01 8.15 4.55
N THR A 205 12.51 9.30 5.01
CA THR A 205 13.89 9.75 4.75
C THR A 205 14.95 8.79 5.28
N CYS A 206 14.64 8.03 6.33
CA CYS A 206 15.50 6.99 6.88
C CYS A 206 15.51 5.68 6.07
N GLY A 207 14.76 5.61 4.96
CA GLY A 207 14.70 4.45 4.08
C GLY A 207 13.64 3.41 4.43
N VAL A 208 12.91 3.59 5.53
CA VAL A 208 11.78 2.73 5.92
C VAL A 208 10.58 3.02 5.03
N ASP A 209 9.98 1.98 4.48
CA ASP A 209 8.69 2.04 3.86
C ASP A 209 7.60 1.83 4.92
N PHE A 210 6.48 2.56 4.82
CA PHE A 210 5.39 2.47 5.79
C PHE A 210 4.04 2.85 5.16
N PHE A 211 2.96 2.49 5.82
CA PHE A 211 1.63 3.00 5.51
C PHE A 211 1.25 4.10 6.50
N SER A 212 0.74 5.22 6.00
CA SER A 212 0.19 6.28 6.85
C SER A 212 -0.97 5.76 7.68
N THR A 213 -1.13 6.32 8.85
CA THR A 213 -2.24 6.02 9.77
C THR A 213 -3.59 6.13 9.04
N SER A 214 -4.53 5.27 9.38
CA SER A 214 -5.90 5.35 8.85
C SER A 214 -6.55 6.67 9.21
N GLN A 215 -7.43 7.15 8.33
CA GLN A 215 -8.11 8.46 8.52
C GLN A 215 -9.03 8.43 9.74
N THR A 216 -9.63 7.28 10.03
CA THR A 216 -10.45 7.07 11.22
C THR A 216 -10.03 5.81 11.96
N ALA A 217 -10.12 5.83 13.30
CA ALA A 217 -9.84 4.64 14.10
C ALA A 217 -10.86 3.52 13.83
N LEU A 218 -12.06 3.84 13.37
CA LEU A 218 -13.09 2.86 13.02
C LEU A 218 -12.65 1.95 11.88
N ASP A 219 -11.90 2.46 10.90
CA ASP A 219 -11.39 1.66 9.79
C ASP A 219 -10.53 0.50 10.28
N MET A 220 -9.65 0.75 11.28
CA MET A 220 -8.82 -0.29 11.88
C MET A 220 -9.63 -1.37 12.62
N LEU A 221 -10.79 -1.00 13.17
CA LEU A 221 -11.69 -1.95 13.84
C LEU A 221 -12.46 -2.85 12.87
N GLU A 222 -12.53 -2.46 11.59
CA GLU A 222 -13.13 -3.28 10.54
C GLU A 222 -12.24 -4.44 10.09
N LEU A 223 -10.92 -4.38 10.35
CA LEU A 223 -10.01 -5.47 10.03
C LEU A 223 -10.33 -6.71 10.86
N ASP A 224 -10.70 -7.76 10.18
CA ASP A 224 -10.83 -9.07 10.81
C ASP A 224 -9.54 -9.91 10.68
N THR A 225 -9.55 -11.08 11.31
CA THR A 225 -8.39 -11.99 11.29
C THR A 225 -7.99 -12.41 9.89
N ASP A 226 -8.95 -12.67 9.02
CA ASP A 226 -8.68 -13.19 7.68
C ASP A 226 -8.11 -12.09 6.77
N ASP A 227 -8.55 -10.82 6.95
CA ASP A 227 -7.98 -9.66 6.27
C ASP A 227 -6.50 -9.45 6.64
N ILE A 228 -6.17 -9.54 7.93
CA ILE A 228 -4.79 -9.38 8.42
C ILE A 228 -3.91 -10.51 7.87
N ILE A 229 -4.39 -11.74 7.87
CA ILE A 229 -3.68 -12.89 7.29
C ILE A 229 -3.44 -12.67 5.80
N GLN A 230 -4.48 -12.27 5.06
CA GLN A 230 -4.38 -12.01 3.63
C GLN A 230 -3.33 -10.92 3.34
N LEU A 231 -3.36 -9.81 4.09
CA LEU A 231 -2.38 -8.74 3.97
C LEU A 231 -0.95 -9.26 4.15
N ILE A 232 -0.69 -10.06 5.17
CA ILE A 232 0.64 -10.61 5.44
C ILE A 232 1.06 -11.61 4.37
N VAL A 233 0.14 -12.46 3.90
CA VAL A 233 0.40 -13.40 2.79
C VAL A 233 0.82 -12.63 1.54
N ASP A 234 0.09 -11.59 1.18
CA ASP A 234 0.36 -10.81 -0.02
C ASP A 234 1.68 -10.04 0.09
N LEU A 235 1.99 -9.47 1.26
CA LEU A 235 3.29 -8.84 1.52
C LEU A 235 4.46 -9.83 1.41
N LYS A 236 4.30 -11.05 1.94
CA LYS A 236 5.32 -12.11 1.82
C LYS A 236 5.49 -12.58 0.38
N ASN A 237 4.39 -12.77 -0.34
CA ASN A 237 4.41 -13.23 -1.73
C ASN A 237 4.97 -12.17 -2.69
N ALA A 238 4.76 -10.89 -2.41
CA ALA A 238 5.34 -9.80 -3.20
C ALA A 238 6.87 -9.82 -3.19
N GLY A 239 7.50 -10.35 -2.13
CA GLY A 239 8.96 -10.48 -2.02
C GLY A 239 9.73 -9.14 -2.06
N THR A 240 9.02 -8.03 -1.91
CA THR A 240 9.59 -6.67 -1.99
C THR A 240 10.46 -6.35 -0.76
N TYR A 241 10.05 -6.85 0.41
CA TYR A 241 10.66 -6.55 1.69
C TYR A 241 11.44 -7.73 2.24
N GLN A 242 12.65 -7.46 2.74
CA GLN A 242 13.44 -8.43 3.49
C GLN A 242 12.91 -8.56 4.92
N TYR A 243 12.42 -7.45 5.47
CA TYR A 243 11.80 -7.40 6.79
C TYR A 243 10.46 -6.67 6.76
N VAL A 244 9.46 -7.24 7.40
CA VAL A 244 8.21 -6.58 7.77
C VAL A 244 8.20 -6.50 9.30
N ILE A 245 8.38 -5.29 9.82
CA ILE A 245 8.31 -5.00 11.26
C ILE A 245 6.87 -4.63 11.58
N MET A 246 6.18 -5.52 12.24
CA MET A 246 4.77 -5.39 12.55
C MET A 246 4.59 -4.92 13.98
N ASP A 247 3.93 -3.78 14.14
CA ASP A 247 3.55 -3.20 15.43
C ASP A 247 2.07 -3.44 15.66
N MET A 248 1.72 -4.15 16.72
CA MET A 248 0.34 -4.58 16.93
C MET A 248 -0.05 -4.63 18.40
N ASP A 249 -1.34 -4.47 18.65
CA ASP A 249 -1.93 -4.67 19.98
C ASP A 249 -1.67 -6.11 20.46
N PHE A 250 -1.45 -6.24 21.76
CA PHE A 250 -1.32 -7.54 22.38
C PHE A 250 -2.69 -8.22 22.49
N ASP A 251 -2.82 -9.34 21.79
CA ASP A 251 -3.97 -10.22 21.85
C ASP A 251 -3.52 -11.68 21.77
N LEU A 252 -4.15 -12.55 22.54
CA LEU A 252 -3.95 -14.01 22.52
C LEU A 252 -5.15 -14.75 21.90
N GLY A 253 -6.01 -14.02 21.20
CA GLY A 253 -7.19 -14.54 20.53
C GLY A 253 -6.88 -15.37 19.26
N GLU A 254 -7.91 -15.65 18.48
CA GLU A 254 -7.81 -16.45 17.26
C GLU A 254 -6.87 -15.83 16.22
N CYS A 255 -6.86 -14.48 16.14
CA CYS A 255 -5.96 -13.76 15.22
C CYS A 255 -4.50 -14.09 15.53
N PHE A 256 -4.08 -13.95 16.78
CA PHE A 256 -2.71 -14.24 17.17
C PHE A 256 -2.32 -15.70 16.91
N LYS A 257 -3.21 -16.67 17.25
CA LYS A 257 -2.95 -18.09 17.01
C LYS A 257 -2.69 -18.42 15.55
N LYS A 258 -3.42 -17.80 14.64
CA LYS A 258 -3.20 -17.97 13.19
C LYS A 258 -1.92 -17.26 12.75
N LEU A 259 -1.69 -16.03 13.20
CA LEU A 259 -0.54 -15.21 12.82
C LEU A 259 0.79 -15.82 13.28
N GLN A 260 0.86 -16.38 14.49
CA GLN A 260 2.13 -16.91 15.04
C GLN A 260 2.81 -17.93 14.13
N THR A 261 2.06 -18.67 13.32
CA THR A 261 2.62 -19.64 12.36
C THR A 261 3.27 -18.95 11.14
N MET A 262 2.96 -17.69 10.92
CA MET A 262 3.46 -16.91 9.79
C MET A 262 4.59 -15.95 10.20
N LEU A 263 4.77 -15.74 11.50
CA LEU A 263 5.80 -14.86 12.04
C LEU A 263 7.15 -15.59 12.13
N ASN A 264 8.23 -14.86 11.80
CA ASN A 264 9.59 -15.32 11.99
C ASN A 264 10.14 -15.00 13.38
N GLY A 265 9.48 -14.07 14.09
CA GLY A 265 9.83 -13.71 15.46
C GLY A 265 8.76 -12.87 16.12
N ILE A 266 8.73 -12.92 17.44
CA ILE A 266 7.87 -12.08 18.28
C ILE A 266 8.76 -11.39 19.31
N VAL A 267 8.67 -10.07 19.38
CA VAL A 267 9.38 -9.24 20.36
C VAL A 267 8.36 -8.76 21.40
N MET A 268 8.50 -9.26 22.62
CA MET A 268 7.68 -8.84 23.75
C MET A 268 8.37 -7.69 24.47
N VAL A 269 7.75 -6.51 24.46
CA VAL A 269 8.33 -5.30 25.06
C VAL A 269 7.78 -5.10 26.48
N GLY A 270 8.68 -4.86 27.42
CA GLY A 270 8.36 -4.55 28.82
C GLY A 270 9.26 -3.42 29.35
N ASP A 271 8.74 -2.61 30.26
CA ASP A 271 9.44 -1.48 30.87
C ASP A 271 10.16 -1.83 32.19
N GLY A 272 10.11 -3.11 32.59
CA GLY A 272 10.70 -3.58 33.84
C GLY A 272 9.87 -3.29 35.10
N SER A 273 8.74 -2.61 34.98
CA SER A 273 7.83 -2.38 36.15
C SER A 273 7.24 -3.69 36.65
N ALA A 274 6.91 -3.74 37.96
CA ALA A 274 6.29 -4.92 38.56
C ALA A 274 4.98 -5.32 37.85
N VAL A 275 4.20 -4.34 37.42
CA VAL A 275 2.94 -4.56 36.67
C VAL A 275 3.19 -5.15 35.30
N ALA A 276 4.10 -4.56 34.54
CA ALA A 276 4.45 -5.06 33.20
C ALA A 276 5.04 -6.46 33.28
N ASN A 277 5.98 -6.70 34.20
CA ASN A 277 6.57 -8.02 34.43
C ASN A 277 5.52 -9.08 34.77
N ARG A 278 4.57 -8.74 35.62
CA ARG A 278 3.47 -9.66 36.01
C ARG A 278 2.59 -10.00 34.79
N LYS A 279 2.22 -9.01 34.00
CA LYS A 279 1.44 -9.21 32.78
C LYS A 279 2.22 -10.05 31.75
N LEU A 280 3.50 -9.74 31.57
CA LEU A 280 4.38 -10.47 30.66
C LEU A 280 4.51 -11.95 31.08
N TYR A 281 4.71 -12.23 32.34
CA TYR A 281 4.76 -13.60 32.88
C TYR A 281 3.47 -14.39 32.57
N LEU A 282 2.31 -13.78 32.83
CA LEU A 282 1.02 -14.42 32.53
C LEU A 282 0.84 -14.68 31.03
N SER A 283 1.33 -13.76 30.19
CA SER A 283 1.26 -13.90 28.73
C SER A 283 2.15 -15.03 28.21
N LEU A 284 3.37 -15.15 28.73
CA LEU A 284 4.33 -16.17 28.32
C LEU A 284 3.84 -17.59 28.65
N ILE A 285 3.13 -17.78 29.76
CA ILE A 285 2.51 -19.09 30.10
C ILE A 285 1.53 -19.51 28.98
N HIS A 286 0.73 -18.58 28.46
CA HIS A 286 -0.24 -18.87 27.42
C HIS A 286 0.37 -19.05 26.03
N ILE A 287 1.48 -18.38 25.75
CA ILE A 287 2.21 -18.52 24.48
C ILE A 287 2.97 -19.84 24.43
N SER A 288 3.62 -20.23 25.53
CA SER A 288 4.46 -21.44 25.60
C SER A 288 3.67 -22.72 25.81
N GLU A 289 2.48 -22.66 26.43
CA GLU A 289 1.63 -23.82 26.72
C GLU A 289 0.19 -23.63 26.20
N PRO A 290 -0.03 -23.52 24.88
CA PRO A 290 -1.36 -23.22 24.33
C PRO A 290 -2.38 -24.35 24.50
N THR A 291 -1.99 -25.52 25.01
CA THR A 291 -2.79 -26.76 24.97
C THR A 291 -3.24 -27.30 26.31
N ARG A 292 -2.95 -26.62 27.43
CA ARG A 292 -3.53 -27.08 28.72
C ARG A 292 -5.02 -26.76 28.77
N PRO A 293 -5.93 -27.80 28.80
CA PRO A 293 -7.33 -27.56 29.06
C PRO A 293 -7.49 -26.91 30.44
N ARG A 294 -8.33 -25.90 30.54
CA ARG A 294 -8.76 -25.38 31.84
C ARG A 294 -9.55 -26.48 32.56
N LEU A 295 -8.99 -26.95 33.65
CA LEU A 295 -9.75 -27.74 34.63
C LEU A 295 -10.76 -26.85 35.31
#